data_3c2538e43532412393d5a9c28544ed90
#
_entry.id   3c2538e43532412393d5a9c28544ed90
#
_cell.length_a   1.000
_cell.length_b   1.000
_cell.length_c   1.000
_cell.angle_alpha   90.00
_cell.angle_beta   90.00
_cell.angle_gamma   90.00
#
_symmetry.space_group_name_H-M   'P 1'
#
loop_
_entity.id
_entity.type
_entity.pdbx_description
1 polymer ?
#
loop_
_entity_poly.entity_id
_entity_poly.type
_entity_poly.pdbx_seq_one_letter_code
_entity_poly.pdbx_strand_id
1 'polypeptide(L)'
;MQTVYETMYILRPDLGDEQVEQIISKYENLLREQGADNIQSQNRGKRRLAYEIKKQRDGIYIQLNYTAPGKVIAVLERAMRLSEEVIRYLTINQQVKEPKASTEAA
;
A
#
# COMPACT_ATOMS: atom_id res chain seq x y z
N MET A 1 -16.28 13.08 4.93
CA MET A 1 -16.01 12.31 6.13
C MET A 1 -14.72 11.53 6.00
N GLN A 2 -13.93 11.54 7.04
CA GLN A 2 -12.63 10.89 7.02
C GLN A 2 -12.73 9.45 7.52
N THR A 3 -12.01 8.58 6.86
CA THR A 3 -11.99 7.16 7.21
C THR A 3 -10.55 6.70 7.30
N VAL A 4 -10.27 5.80 8.23
CA VAL A 4 -8.93 5.23 8.38
C VAL A 4 -8.78 4.05 7.43
N TYR A 5 -7.75 4.11 6.61
CA TYR A 5 -7.48 3.07 5.61
C TYR A 5 -6.08 2.50 5.77
N GLU A 6 -5.94 1.30 5.30
CA GLU A 6 -4.63 0.66 5.19
C GLU A 6 -4.51 0.11 3.78
N THR A 7 -3.46 0.50 3.09
CA THR A 7 -3.17 -0.02 1.76
C THR A 7 -1.86 -0.79 1.83
N MET A 8 -1.93 -2.06 1.47
CA MET A 8 -0.74 -2.89 1.37
C MET A 8 -0.43 -3.01 -0.12
N TYR A 9 0.79 -2.66 -0.51
CA TYR A 9 1.17 -2.85 -1.90
C TYR A 9 2.52 -3.56 -1.98
N ILE A 10 2.71 -4.25 -3.08
CA ILE A 10 3.87 -5.08 -3.29
C ILE A 10 4.63 -4.55 -4.50
N LEU A 11 5.91 -4.31 -4.30
CA LEU A 11 6.79 -3.80 -5.35
C LEU A 11 7.62 -4.93 -5.93
N ARG A 12 8.11 -4.73 -7.14
CA ARG A 12 9.01 -5.69 -7.76
C ARG A 12 10.24 -5.90 -6.88
N PRO A 13 10.74 -7.12 -6.80
CA PRO A 13 11.83 -7.42 -5.86
C PRO A 13 13.20 -6.91 -6.30
N ASP A 14 13.34 -6.51 -7.56
CA ASP A 14 14.62 -6.08 -8.10
C ASP A 14 14.93 -4.60 -7.89
N LEU A 15 14.05 -3.89 -7.18
CA LEU A 15 14.27 -2.48 -6.92
C LEU A 15 15.26 -2.30 -5.78
N GLY A 16 16.14 -1.27 -5.93
CA GLY A 16 17.05 -0.94 -4.87
C GLY A 16 16.39 -0.13 -3.78
N ASP A 17 17.06 -0.02 -2.63
CA ASP A 17 16.50 0.68 -1.48
C ASP A 17 16.12 2.11 -1.81
N GLU A 18 16.96 2.78 -2.58
CA GLU A 18 16.72 4.17 -2.94
C GLU A 18 15.45 4.31 -3.78
N GLN A 19 15.27 3.39 -4.71
CA GLN A 19 14.07 3.40 -5.55
C GLN A 19 12.83 3.14 -4.74
N VAL A 20 12.91 2.22 -3.78
CA VAL A 20 11.78 1.91 -2.91
C VAL A 20 11.39 3.14 -2.10
N GLU A 21 12.38 3.85 -1.57
CA GLU A 21 12.11 5.06 -0.81
C GLU A 21 11.42 6.12 -1.66
N GLN A 22 11.85 6.26 -2.90
CA GLN A 22 11.23 7.22 -3.80
C GLN A 22 9.78 6.87 -4.09
N ILE A 23 9.50 5.59 -4.25
CA ILE A 23 8.13 5.14 -4.52
C ILE A 23 7.25 5.40 -3.30
N ILE A 24 7.76 5.10 -2.12
CA ILE A 24 7.01 5.35 -0.89
C ILE A 24 6.69 6.84 -0.77
N SER A 25 7.69 7.70 -1.00
CA SER A 25 7.47 9.14 -0.94
C SER A 25 6.47 9.61 -1.96
N LYS A 26 6.51 9.03 -3.14
CA LYS A 26 5.60 9.39 -4.22
C LYS A 26 4.14 9.18 -3.80
N TYR A 27 3.85 8.04 -3.22
CA TYR A 27 2.48 7.75 -2.82
C TYR A 27 2.06 8.54 -1.58
N GLU A 28 3.00 8.79 -0.67
CA GLU A 28 2.68 9.63 0.47
C GLU A 28 2.35 11.05 0.02
N ASN A 29 3.11 11.57 -0.93
CA ASN A 29 2.85 12.92 -1.44
C ASN A 29 1.53 12.97 -2.19
N LEU A 30 1.22 11.93 -2.95
CA LEU A 30 -0.05 11.87 -3.65
C LEU A 30 -1.21 11.92 -2.66
N LEU A 31 -1.12 11.17 -1.57
CA LEU A 31 -2.16 11.18 -0.55
C LEU A 31 -2.28 12.55 0.09
N ARG A 32 -1.14 13.18 0.37
CA ARG A 32 -1.13 14.49 1.00
C ARG A 32 -1.80 15.52 0.10
N GLU A 33 -1.54 15.45 -1.20
CA GLU A 33 -2.14 16.36 -2.16
C GLU A 33 -3.65 16.15 -2.26
N GLN A 34 -4.10 14.95 -1.99
CA GLN A 34 -5.53 14.64 -2.06
C GLN A 34 -6.25 14.90 -0.73
N GLY A 35 -5.54 15.41 0.25
CA GLY A 35 -6.17 15.77 1.52
C GLY A 35 -6.13 14.71 2.60
N ALA A 36 -5.30 13.69 2.42
CA ALA A 36 -5.16 12.66 3.45
C ALA A 36 -4.30 13.15 4.59
N ASP A 37 -4.54 12.60 5.77
CA ASP A 37 -3.81 12.90 6.99
C ASP A 37 -3.28 11.64 7.63
N ASN A 38 -2.43 11.81 8.63
CA ASN A 38 -1.92 10.70 9.45
C ASN A 38 -1.28 9.61 8.58
N ILE A 39 -0.49 10.06 7.61
CA ILE A 39 0.12 9.16 6.65
C ILE A 39 1.35 8.51 7.25
N GLN A 40 1.39 7.18 7.23
CA GLN A 40 2.53 6.42 7.75
C GLN A 40 2.81 5.25 6.83
N SER A 41 4.07 5.05 6.51
CA SER A 41 4.49 3.94 5.68
C SER A 41 5.44 3.04 6.45
N GLN A 42 5.33 1.74 6.22
CA GLN A 42 6.25 0.76 6.79
C GLN A 42 6.73 -0.15 5.69
N ASN A 43 8.05 -0.24 5.56
CA ASN A 43 8.65 -1.17 4.61
C ASN A 43 8.79 -2.51 5.32
N ARG A 44 7.95 -3.47 4.92
CA ARG A 44 7.95 -4.79 5.53
C ARG A 44 9.02 -5.72 4.97
N GLY A 45 9.73 -5.24 3.95
CA GLY A 45 10.81 -6.01 3.39
C GLY A 45 10.41 -6.95 2.29
N LYS A 46 11.41 -7.63 1.74
CA LYS A 46 11.21 -8.57 0.65
C LYS A 46 10.69 -9.89 1.21
N ARG A 47 9.64 -10.42 0.58
CA ARG A 47 9.04 -11.66 1.02
C ARG A 47 8.66 -12.51 -0.17
N ARG A 48 8.63 -13.83 0.07
CA ARG A 48 8.17 -14.76 -0.96
C ARG A 48 6.66 -14.65 -1.09
N LEU A 49 6.17 -14.57 -2.31
CA LEU A 49 4.74 -14.53 -2.57
C LEU A 49 4.16 -15.92 -2.45
N ALA A 50 2.88 -15.99 -2.07
CA ALA A 50 2.20 -17.28 -1.96
C ALA A 50 2.10 -17.96 -3.31
N TYR A 51 2.02 -17.18 -4.37
CA TYR A 51 2.03 -17.67 -5.73
C TYR A 51 2.61 -16.61 -6.63
N GLU A 52 3.00 -17.01 -7.82
CA GLU A 52 3.64 -16.09 -8.75
C GLU A 52 2.65 -15.02 -9.21
N ILE A 53 3.07 -13.76 -9.16
CA ILE A 53 2.27 -12.64 -9.64
C ILE A 53 3.09 -11.88 -10.65
N LYS A 54 2.57 -11.74 -11.88
CA LYS A 54 3.26 -11.04 -12.96
C LYS A 54 4.69 -11.55 -13.13
N LYS A 55 4.83 -12.87 -13.03
CA LYS A 55 6.11 -13.56 -13.19
C LYS A 55 7.11 -13.27 -12.08
N GLN A 56 6.63 -12.74 -10.95
CA GLN A 56 7.49 -12.49 -9.80
C GLN A 56 7.16 -13.49 -8.70
N ARG A 57 8.17 -14.03 -8.08
CA ARG A 57 8.01 -14.95 -6.95
C ARG A 57 8.17 -14.26 -5.62
N ASP A 58 8.86 -13.13 -5.61
CA ASP A 58 9.09 -12.35 -4.42
C ASP A 58 8.59 -10.95 -4.64
N GLY A 59 8.43 -10.20 -3.57
CA GLY A 59 8.03 -8.82 -3.66
C GLY A 59 8.42 -8.08 -2.41
N ILE A 60 8.47 -6.77 -2.54
CA ILE A 60 8.76 -5.90 -1.41
C ILE A 60 7.43 -5.37 -0.90
N TYR A 61 7.10 -5.70 0.35
CA TYR A 61 5.81 -5.35 0.95
C TYR A 61 5.89 -4.00 1.64
N ILE A 62 4.98 -3.11 1.26
CA ILE A 62 4.88 -1.79 1.88
C ILE A 62 3.48 -1.66 2.47
N GLN A 63 3.41 -1.25 3.72
CA GLN A 63 2.15 -1.00 4.40
C GLN A 63 1.97 0.50 4.54
N LEU A 64 0.85 1.01 4.08
CA LEU A 64 0.58 2.45 4.06
C LEU A 64 -0.72 2.72 4.82
N ASN A 65 -0.61 3.44 5.93
CA ASN A 65 -1.78 3.79 6.73
C ASN A 65 -2.06 5.28 6.58
N TYR A 66 -3.34 5.62 6.51
CA TYR A 66 -3.72 7.02 6.35
C TYR A 66 -5.19 7.24 6.66
N THR A 67 -5.55 8.49 6.88
CA THR A 67 -6.94 8.90 7.10
C THR A 67 -7.33 9.82 5.95
N ALA A 68 -8.44 9.51 5.27
CA ALA A 68 -8.79 10.25 4.07
C ALA A 68 -10.26 10.11 3.72
N PRO A 69 -10.79 11.02 2.88
CA PRO A 69 -12.11 10.81 2.30
C PRO A 69 -12.07 9.62 1.37
N GLY A 70 -13.21 8.94 1.22
CA GLY A 70 -13.25 7.73 0.41
C GLY A 70 -12.80 7.90 -1.03
N LYS A 71 -13.02 9.08 -1.60
CA LYS A 71 -12.67 9.32 -3.00
C LYS A 71 -11.16 9.22 -3.25
N VAL A 72 -10.36 9.36 -2.21
CA VAL A 72 -8.90 9.32 -2.34
C VAL A 72 -8.42 7.93 -2.73
N ILE A 73 -9.16 6.90 -2.31
CA ILE A 73 -8.78 5.52 -2.61
C ILE A 73 -8.70 5.28 -4.11
N ALA A 74 -9.68 5.78 -4.85
CA ALA A 74 -9.69 5.58 -6.30
C ALA A 74 -8.48 6.22 -6.95
N VAL A 75 -8.08 7.41 -6.47
CA VAL A 75 -6.93 8.10 -7.01
C VAL A 75 -5.65 7.32 -6.74
N LEU A 76 -5.50 6.85 -5.50
CA LEU A 76 -4.32 6.10 -5.12
C LEU A 76 -4.20 4.80 -5.90
N GLU A 77 -5.30 4.05 -5.99
CA GLU A 77 -5.28 2.75 -6.65
C GLU A 77 -5.06 2.90 -8.15
N ARG A 78 -5.57 3.97 -8.73
CA ARG A 78 -5.32 4.22 -10.15
C ARG A 78 -3.83 4.47 -10.38
N ALA A 79 -3.20 5.25 -9.51
CA ALA A 79 -1.78 5.53 -9.65
C ALA A 79 -0.96 4.24 -9.51
N MET A 80 -1.35 3.38 -8.58
CA MET A 80 -0.66 2.12 -8.40
C MET A 80 -0.85 1.19 -9.58
N ARG A 81 -2.07 1.16 -10.13
CA ARG A 81 -2.36 0.29 -11.27
C ARG A 81 -1.55 0.69 -12.49
N LEU A 82 -1.29 1.99 -12.65
CA LEU A 82 -0.53 2.49 -13.78
C LEU A 82 0.98 2.37 -13.59
N SER A 83 1.42 2.02 -12.40
CA SER A 83 2.84 1.91 -12.10
C SER A 83 3.35 0.52 -12.45
N GLU A 84 4.50 0.48 -13.10
CA GLU A 84 5.12 -0.80 -13.44
C GLU A 84 5.83 -1.44 -12.26
N GLU A 85 6.16 -0.63 -11.25
CA GLU A 85 6.84 -1.15 -10.06
C GLU A 85 5.91 -1.86 -9.11
N VAL A 86 4.61 -1.53 -9.14
CA VAL A 86 3.65 -2.13 -8.21
C VAL A 86 3.03 -3.36 -8.88
N ILE A 87 3.23 -4.52 -8.28
CA ILE A 87 2.69 -5.75 -8.85
C ILE A 87 1.36 -6.14 -8.23
N ARG A 88 1.04 -5.58 -7.05
CA ARG A 88 -0.24 -5.85 -6.43
C ARG A 88 -0.52 -4.80 -5.36
N TYR A 89 -1.79 -4.55 -5.10
CA TYR A 89 -2.19 -3.64 -4.03
C TYR A 89 -3.54 -4.07 -3.47
N LEU A 90 -3.78 -3.69 -2.21
CA LEU A 90 -5.03 -4.00 -1.55
C LEU A 90 -5.29 -2.93 -0.49
N THR A 91 -6.46 -2.32 -0.53
CA THR A 91 -6.84 -1.31 0.45
C THR A 91 -8.00 -1.83 1.28
N ILE A 92 -7.89 -1.68 2.59
CA ILE A 92 -8.97 -2.07 3.49
C ILE A 92 -9.35 -0.88 4.36
N ASN A 93 -10.62 -0.85 4.77
CA ASN A 93 -11.16 0.17 5.64
C ASN A 93 -11.05 -0.32 7.07
N GLN A 94 -10.16 0.28 7.83
CA GLN A 94 -9.87 -0.20 9.19
C GLN A 94 -10.98 0.08 10.18
N GLN A 95 -11.82 1.06 9.90
CA GLN A 95 -12.91 1.36 10.80
C GLN A 95 -13.95 0.26 10.84
N VAL A 96 -14.05 -0.49 9.76
CA VAL A 96 -15.02 -1.58 9.68
C VAL A 96 -14.46 -2.86 10.28
N LYS A 97 -13.16 -2.89 10.46
CA LYS A 97 -12.49 -4.09 10.90
C LYS A 97 -12.88 -4.46 12.31
N GLU A 98 -13.23 -5.70 12.50
CA GLU A 98 -13.54 -6.17 13.81
C GLU A 98 -12.31 -6.49 14.59
N PRO A 99 -12.41 -6.35 15.89
CA PRO A 99 -11.24 -6.65 16.70
C PRO A 99 -10.68 -8.02 16.45
N LYS A 100 -11.46 -8.84 16.04
CA LYS A 100 -10.99 -10.05 15.73
C LYS A 100 -10.27 -10.18 14.63
N ALA A 101 -10.25 -9.66 14.37
CA ALA A 101 -9.62 -9.88 13.39
C ALA A 101 -8.41 -10.24 13.37
N SER A 102 -8.72 -10.03 13.83
CA SER A 102 -7.96 -10.30 13.74
C SER A 102 -7.38 -11.06 13.53
N THR A 103 -7.78 -11.24 13.45
CA THR A 103 -7.46 -11.89 13.29
C THR A 103 -6.63 -12.33 12.73
N GLU A 104 -6.67 -12.37 12.47
CA GLU A 104 -6.06 -12.71 12.08
C GLU A 104 -5.16 -13.03 11.87
N ALA A 105 -5.14 -13.02 11.95
CA ALA A 105 -4.41 -13.24 11.76
C ALA A 105 -3.72 -13.76 11.54
N ALA A 106 -3.76 -13.98 11.42
CA ALA A 106 -3.19 -14.56 11.26
C ALA A 106 -2.68 -14.99 11.21
#